data_3cbb383b1fb9734d85f1e8b379d17a5c
#
_entry.id   3cbb383b1fb9734d85f1e8b379d17a5c
#
_cell.length_a   1.000
_cell.length_b   1.000
_cell.length_c   1.000
_cell.angle_alpha   90.00
_cell.angle_beta   90.00
_cell.angle_gamma   90.00
#
_symmetry.space_group_name_H-M   'P 1'
#
loop_
_entity.id
_entity.type
_entity.pdbx_description
1 polymer ?
#
loop_
_entity_poly.entity_id
_entity_poly.type
_entity_poly.pdbx_seq_one_letter_code
_entity_poly.pdbx_strand_id
1 'polypeptide(L)'
;MKTRIILLVVFSFCLLGDTFAKRKVEEPPSDRQQWADLCYKIAQPILENMSKGELQKNMQLELSPTWDGRDKRVAYMEAFGRLMAGISPWLSLPADNTAEGQQRRQLQEWALQAYKNAVDPQSPDYLLWEGPTQILVDAAYIAESFLRAPDATWKLLDEVTRQRYIQCFKGLRIIRPAYNNWLLFRAMTEAFLLSIGEEADRFALTVAVNKLNEWYLSDGWYSDGPEFALDYYNSYVIHPMYVEILEVCKAKKFLTPVSTVLAICRMQRFNVFIERLISPEGTYPAFGRSVIYRMGAFQTLALASWKYGLPEGLSNGQVRSALSTVMRNMFSIEGNFDDKN
;
A
#
# COMPACT_ATOMS: atom_id res chain seq x y z
N MET A 1 82.25 -56.80 -3.11
CA MET A 1 81.53 -56.15 -4.16
C MET A 1 80.06 -56.06 -3.69
N LYS A 2 79.58 -54.86 -3.46
CA LYS A 2 78.25 -54.62 -2.82
C LYS A 2 77.22 -54.30 -3.92
N THR A 3 76.27 -55.23 -4.08
CA THR A 3 75.13 -55.04 -5.02
C THR A 3 74.03 -54.29 -4.32
N ARG A 4 73.72 -53.11 -4.79
CA ARG A 4 72.57 -52.29 -4.30
C ARG A 4 71.30 -52.72 -5.03
N ILE A 5 70.30 -53.17 -4.30
CA ILE A 5 68.95 -53.43 -4.75
C ILE A 5 68.21 -52.13 -4.65
N ILE A 6 67.77 -51.61 -5.78
CA ILE A 6 66.89 -50.45 -5.84
C ILE A 6 65.42 -50.93 -5.77
N LEU A 7 64.75 -50.65 -4.69
CA LEU A 7 63.33 -50.92 -4.50
C LEU A 7 62.54 -49.82 -5.19
N LEU A 8 61.85 -50.12 -6.29
CA LEU A 8 60.92 -49.23 -6.97
C LEU A 8 59.56 -49.31 -6.23
N VAL A 9 59.26 -48.33 -5.43
CA VAL A 9 57.91 -48.13 -4.86
C VAL A 9 57.04 -47.41 -5.88
N VAL A 10 56.14 -48.17 -6.51
CA VAL A 10 55.12 -47.64 -7.37
C VAL A 10 54.03 -47.08 -6.48
N PHE A 11 53.97 -45.74 -6.37
CA PHE A 11 52.85 -45.01 -5.75
C PHE A 11 51.67 -44.98 -6.72
N SER A 12 50.69 -45.87 -6.54
CA SER A 12 49.38 -45.74 -7.19
C SER A 12 48.63 -44.61 -6.52
N PHE A 13 48.65 -43.44 -7.15
CA PHE A 13 47.72 -42.37 -6.81
C PHE A 13 46.35 -42.74 -7.35
N CYS A 14 45.51 -43.32 -6.48
CA CYS A 14 44.07 -43.33 -6.72
C CYS A 14 43.57 -41.91 -6.75
N LEU A 15 43.30 -41.38 -7.94
CA LEU A 15 42.51 -40.19 -8.14
C LEU A 15 41.08 -40.47 -7.67
N LEU A 16 40.84 -40.37 -6.38
CA LEU A 16 39.51 -40.13 -5.86
C LEU A 16 39.15 -38.69 -6.27
N GLY A 17 38.48 -38.57 -7.40
CA GLY A 17 37.83 -37.32 -7.81
C GLY A 17 36.77 -36.99 -6.77
N ASP A 18 37.15 -36.17 -5.81
CA ASP A 18 36.19 -35.47 -4.95
C ASP A 18 35.33 -34.57 -5.86
N THR A 19 34.24 -35.15 -6.31
CA THR A 19 33.13 -34.37 -6.80
C THR A 19 32.53 -33.64 -5.59
N PHE A 20 33.23 -32.62 -5.10
CA PHE A 20 32.60 -31.57 -4.35
C PHE A 20 31.61 -30.91 -5.29
N ALA A 21 30.37 -31.39 -5.29
CA ALA A 21 29.25 -30.64 -5.80
C ALA A 21 29.36 -29.28 -5.10
N LYS A 22 29.80 -28.25 -5.82
CA LYS A 22 29.75 -26.86 -5.35
C LYS A 22 28.31 -26.64 -4.95
N ARG A 23 28.01 -26.71 -3.66
CA ARG A 23 26.74 -26.24 -3.12
C ARG A 23 26.61 -24.82 -3.67
N LYS A 24 25.68 -24.63 -4.59
CA LYS A 24 25.33 -23.29 -5.05
C LYS A 24 24.96 -22.54 -3.78
N VAL A 25 25.82 -21.64 -3.34
CA VAL A 25 25.47 -20.71 -2.28
C VAL A 25 24.39 -19.85 -2.93
N GLU A 26 23.15 -20.08 -2.57
CA GLU A 26 22.04 -19.22 -3.03
C GLU A 26 22.37 -17.84 -2.50
N GLU A 27 22.52 -16.90 -3.41
CA GLU A 27 22.65 -15.49 -3.03
C GLU A 27 21.39 -15.09 -2.23
N PRO A 28 21.55 -14.32 -1.15
CA PRO A 28 20.41 -13.87 -0.40
C PRO A 28 19.44 -13.08 -1.33
N PRO A 29 18.12 -13.21 -1.14
CA PRO A 29 17.17 -12.56 -2.01
C PRO A 29 17.38 -11.04 -1.98
N SER A 30 17.27 -10.39 -3.14
CA SER A 30 17.37 -8.94 -3.25
C SER A 30 16.28 -8.24 -2.42
N ASP A 31 16.47 -6.97 -2.06
CA ASP A 31 15.44 -6.18 -1.38
C ASP A 31 14.11 -6.21 -2.14
N ARG A 32 14.16 -6.14 -3.48
CA ARG A 32 12.97 -6.25 -4.32
C ARG A 32 12.25 -7.58 -4.12
N GLN A 33 12.99 -8.68 -4.12
CA GLN A 33 12.40 -10.00 -3.93
C GLN A 33 11.75 -10.12 -2.54
N GLN A 34 12.45 -9.64 -1.50
CA GLN A 34 11.90 -9.64 -0.13
C GLN A 34 10.60 -8.83 -0.05
N TRP A 35 10.55 -7.66 -0.70
CA TRP A 35 9.35 -6.82 -0.72
C TRP A 35 8.20 -7.45 -1.50
N ALA A 36 8.48 -8.05 -2.67
CA ALA A 36 7.47 -8.74 -3.47
C ALA A 36 6.91 -9.95 -2.74
N ASP A 37 7.77 -10.76 -2.12
CA ASP A 37 7.34 -11.94 -1.34
C ASP A 37 6.51 -11.55 -0.12
N LEU A 38 6.88 -10.48 0.58
CA LEU A 38 6.10 -9.96 1.70
C LEU A 38 4.74 -9.43 1.22
N CYS A 39 4.72 -8.65 0.13
CA CYS A 39 3.48 -8.18 -0.50
C CYS A 39 2.56 -9.34 -0.85
N TYR A 40 3.10 -10.40 -1.45
CA TYR A 40 2.34 -11.60 -1.80
C TYR A 40 1.78 -12.28 -0.55
N LYS A 41 2.60 -12.50 0.48
CA LYS A 41 2.18 -13.12 1.75
C LYS A 41 1.03 -12.36 2.43
N ILE A 42 1.08 -11.04 2.40
CA ILE A 42 0.02 -10.20 2.99
C ILE A 42 -1.25 -10.24 2.13
N ALA A 43 -1.10 -10.21 0.80
CA ALA A 43 -2.23 -10.11 -0.13
C ALA A 43 -2.97 -11.44 -0.31
N GLN A 44 -2.24 -12.54 -0.36
CA GLN A 44 -2.79 -13.86 -0.67
C GLN A 44 -3.98 -14.25 0.22
N PRO A 45 -3.89 -14.25 1.56
CA PRO A 45 -4.98 -14.73 2.40
C PRO A 45 -6.26 -13.90 2.24
N ILE A 46 -6.14 -12.61 1.99
CA ILE A 46 -7.29 -11.73 1.80
C ILE A 46 -7.91 -11.96 0.42
N LEU A 47 -7.12 -11.86 -0.64
CA LEU A 47 -7.65 -11.92 -2.01
C LEU A 47 -8.10 -13.33 -2.39
N GLU A 48 -7.37 -14.36 -1.99
CA GLU A 48 -7.77 -15.75 -2.24
C GLU A 48 -9.11 -16.08 -1.60
N ASN A 49 -9.27 -15.77 -0.30
CA ASN A 49 -10.54 -16.02 0.39
C ASN A 49 -11.67 -15.16 -0.18
N MET A 50 -11.44 -13.87 -0.38
CA MET A 50 -12.47 -12.98 -0.90
C MET A 50 -12.88 -13.32 -2.34
N SER A 51 -11.97 -13.84 -3.16
CA SER A 51 -12.31 -14.33 -4.51
C SER A 51 -13.28 -15.51 -4.50
N LYS A 52 -13.24 -16.31 -3.43
CA LYS A 52 -14.10 -17.48 -3.22
C LYS A 52 -15.39 -17.16 -2.45
N GLY A 53 -15.55 -15.92 -1.96
CA GLY A 53 -16.66 -15.57 -1.06
C GLY A 53 -16.50 -16.14 0.35
N GLU A 54 -15.29 -16.31 0.82
CA GLU A 54 -14.95 -16.94 2.09
C GLU A 54 -14.17 -16.06 3.06
N LEU A 55 -13.94 -14.77 2.72
CA LEU A 55 -13.16 -13.87 3.58
C LEU A 55 -13.81 -13.70 4.95
N GLN A 56 -15.09 -13.35 4.98
CA GLN A 56 -15.80 -13.13 6.25
C GLN A 56 -15.95 -14.41 7.08
N LYS A 57 -15.93 -15.57 6.45
CA LYS A 57 -15.94 -16.87 7.13
C LYS A 57 -14.60 -17.22 7.75
N ASN A 58 -13.51 -16.94 7.04
CA ASN A 58 -12.17 -17.43 7.40
C ASN A 58 -11.31 -16.38 8.14
N MET A 59 -11.59 -15.09 7.96
CA MET A 59 -10.88 -14.03 8.67
C MET A 59 -11.57 -13.73 10.00
N GLN A 60 -11.00 -14.25 11.09
CA GLN A 60 -11.45 -13.91 12.43
C GLN A 60 -11.03 -12.48 12.79
N LEU A 61 -11.97 -11.72 13.36
CA LEU A 61 -11.72 -10.34 13.77
C LEU A 61 -11.39 -10.28 15.25
N GLU A 62 -10.20 -9.81 15.57
CA GLU A 62 -9.81 -9.43 16.91
C GLU A 62 -10.28 -8.00 17.18
N LEU A 63 -11.11 -7.83 18.18
CA LEU A 63 -11.64 -6.53 18.55
C LEU A 63 -10.94 -6.00 19.79
N SER A 64 -10.72 -4.69 19.83
CA SER A 64 -10.24 -4.03 21.04
C SER A 64 -11.16 -4.33 22.23
N PRO A 65 -10.63 -4.53 23.45
CA PRO A 65 -11.45 -4.60 24.67
C PRO A 65 -12.34 -3.37 24.87
N THR A 66 -11.97 -2.24 24.27
CA THR A 66 -12.71 -0.98 24.29
C THR A 66 -13.44 -0.70 22.98
N TRP A 67 -13.86 -1.75 22.27
CA TRP A 67 -14.59 -1.60 21.02
C TRP A 67 -15.87 -0.77 21.22
N ASP A 68 -16.12 0.19 20.35
CA ASP A 68 -17.22 1.15 20.48
C ASP A 68 -18.60 0.61 20.07
N GLY A 69 -18.68 -0.68 19.71
CA GLY A 69 -19.93 -1.34 19.34
C GLY A 69 -20.36 -1.13 17.88
N ARG A 70 -19.58 -0.40 17.07
CA ARG A 70 -19.88 -0.28 15.62
C ARG A 70 -19.85 -1.65 14.96
N ASP A 71 -20.52 -1.77 13.81
CA ASP A 71 -20.51 -3.02 13.06
C ASP A 71 -19.06 -3.42 12.70
N LYS A 72 -18.63 -4.56 13.23
CA LYS A 72 -17.27 -5.07 13.05
C LYS A 72 -16.92 -5.40 11.61
N ARG A 73 -17.93 -5.56 10.73
CA ARG A 73 -17.70 -5.83 9.29
C ARG A 73 -16.96 -4.72 8.57
N VAL A 74 -16.85 -3.51 9.15
CA VAL A 74 -15.95 -2.46 8.63
C VAL A 74 -14.52 -2.96 8.45
N ALA A 75 -14.04 -3.89 9.27
CA ALA A 75 -12.69 -4.43 9.19
C ALA A 75 -12.41 -5.18 7.87
N TYR A 76 -13.40 -5.82 7.28
CA TYR A 76 -13.21 -6.48 5.96
C TYR A 76 -13.04 -5.47 4.83
N MET A 77 -13.77 -4.35 4.88
CA MET A 77 -13.59 -3.26 3.92
C MET A 77 -12.23 -2.57 4.12
N GLU A 78 -11.81 -2.38 5.38
CA GLU A 78 -10.50 -1.84 5.71
C GLU A 78 -9.39 -2.74 5.17
N ALA A 79 -9.44 -4.05 5.44
CA ALA A 79 -8.45 -5.01 4.96
C ALA A 79 -8.36 -5.02 3.43
N PHE A 80 -9.49 -5.10 2.73
CA PHE A 80 -9.52 -5.13 1.27
C PHE A 80 -9.13 -3.79 0.65
N GLY A 81 -9.72 -2.68 1.09
CA GLY A 81 -9.51 -1.36 0.48
C GLY A 81 -8.06 -0.89 0.61
N ARG A 82 -7.49 -0.99 1.81
CA ARG A 82 -6.09 -0.58 2.04
C ARG A 82 -5.10 -1.49 1.34
N LEU A 83 -5.36 -2.80 1.32
CA LEU A 83 -4.55 -3.74 0.55
C LEU A 83 -4.54 -3.34 -0.92
N MET A 84 -5.71 -3.12 -1.52
CA MET A 84 -5.80 -2.79 -2.96
C MET A 84 -5.16 -1.46 -3.30
N ALA A 85 -5.29 -0.43 -2.46
CA ALA A 85 -4.58 0.83 -2.65
C ALA A 85 -3.05 0.65 -2.63
N GLY A 86 -2.55 -0.27 -1.81
CA GLY A 86 -1.13 -0.56 -1.71
C GLY A 86 -0.57 -1.36 -2.88
N ILE A 87 -1.25 -2.45 -3.28
CA ILE A 87 -0.71 -3.40 -4.26
C ILE A 87 -1.08 -3.10 -5.72
N SER A 88 -2.11 -2.31 -5.98
CA SER A 88 -2.57 -2.05 -7.36
C SER A 88 -1.47 -1.51 -8.29
N PRO A 89 -0.53 -0.64 -7.86
CA PRO A 89 0.60 -0.26 -8.69
C PRO A 89 1.51 -1.44 -9.07
N TRP A 90 1.72 -2.39 -8.15
CA TRP A 90 2.50 -3.59 -8.43
C TRP A 90 1.79 -4.52 -9.40
N LEU A 91 0.48 -4.70 -9.25
CA LEU A 91 -0.33 -5.48 -10.19
C LEU A 91 -0.37 -4.88 -11.60
N SER A 92 -0.15 -3.57 -11.75
CA SER A 92 -0.14 -2.89 -13.04
C SER A 92 1.16 -3.05 -13.83
N LEU A 93 2.20 -3.67 -13.26
CA LEU A 93 3.45 -3.91 -13.97
C LEU A 93 3.22 -4.86 -15.16
N PRO A 94 3.99 -4.69 -16.26
CA PRO A 94 3.87 -5.56 -17.42
C PRO A 94 3.97 -7.05 -17.06
N ALA A 95 3.20 -7.87 -17.75
CA ALA A 95 3.25 -9.32 -17.57
C ALA A 95 4.63 -9.85 -17.97
N ASP A 96 5.18 -10.76 -17.15
CA ASP A 96 6.42 -11.46 -17.41
C ASP A 96 6.35 -12.90 -16.92
N ASN A 97 7.34 -13.72 -17.23
CA ASN A 97 7.37 -15.14 -16.88
C ASN A 97 8.23 -15.44 -15.63
N THR A 98 8.62 -14.42 -14.88
CA THR A 98 9.32 -14.59 -13.62
C THR A 98 8.39 -15.15 -12.53
N ALA A 99 8.97 -15.64 -11.43
CA ALA A 99 8.20 -16.05 -10.26
C ALA A 99 7.33 -14.87 -9.73
N GLU A 100 7.90 -13.67 -9.66
CA GLU A 100 7.18 -12.45 -9.30
C GLU A 100 6.01 -12.16 -10.27
N GLY A 101 6.22 -12.33 -11.58
CA GLY A 101 5.17 -12.14 -12.58
C GLY A 101 4.04 -13.16 -12.45
N GLN A 102 4.35 -14.39 -12.04
CA GLN A 102 3.34 -15.43 -11.75
C GLN A 102 2.51 -15.06 -10.52
N GLN A 103 3.17 -14.63 -9.44
CA GLN A 103 2.52 -14.13 -8.22
C GLN A 103 1.56 -12.96 -8.53
N ARG A 104 2.01 -11.97 -9.32
CA ARG A 104 1.17 -10.83 -9.72
C ARG A 104 -0.07 -11.26 -10.51
N ARG A 105 0.08 -12.18 -11.48
CA ARG A 105 -1.08 -12.67 -12.25
C ARG A 105 -2.10 -13.34 -11.35
N GLN A 106 -1.64 -14.20 -10.46
CA GLN A 106 -2.54 -14.90 -9.53
C GLN A 106 -3.27 -13.93 -8.62
N LEU A 107 -2.57 -12.96 -8.05
CA LEU A 107 -3.20 -11.92 -7.21
C LEU A 107 -4.17 -11.06 -8.01
N GLN A 108 -3.87 -10.74 -9.26
CA GLN A 108 -4.76 -9.95 -10.13
C GLN A 108 -6.06 -10.70 -10.44
N GLU A 109 -6.00 -11.99 -10.73
CA GLU A 109 -7.18 -12.83 -10.94
C GLU A 109 -8.08 -12.83 -9.70
N TRP A 110 -7.50 -13.06 -8.52
CA TRP A 110 -8.23 -13.00 -7.26
C TRP A 110 -8.76 -11.60 -6.95
N ALA A 111 -7.97 -10.56 -7.19
CA ALA A 111 -8.39 -9.18 -6.95
C ALA A 111 -9.60 -8.80 -7.81
N LEU A 112 -9.62 -9.15 -9.09
CA LEU A 112 -10.76 -8.86 -9.97
C LEU A 112 -12.04 -9.55 -9.49
N GLN A 113 -11.94 -10.79 -9.02
CA GLN A 113 -13.09 -11.48 -8.45
C GLN A 113 -13.48 -10.91 -7.08
N ALA A 114 -12.49 -10.54 -6.26
CA ALA A 114 -12.74 -9.88 -4.97
C ALA A 114 -13.45 -8.53 -5.13
N TYR A 115 -13.07 -7.72 -6.14
CA TYR A 115 -13.79 -6.49 -6.46
C TYR A 115 -15.27 -6.76 -6.83
N LYS A 116 -15.57 -7.83 -7.55
CA LYS A 116 -16.95 -8.20 -7.86
C LYS A 116 -17.70 -8.58 -6.60
N ASN A 117 -17.12 -9.45 -5.78
CA ASN A 117 -17.73 -9.93 -4.55
C ASN A 117 -17.98 -8.78 -3.55
N ALA A 118 -17.11 -7.78 -3.53
CA ALA A 118 -17.21 -6.60 -2.66
C ALA A 118 -18.50 -5.79 -2.84
N VAL A 119 -19.08 -5.80 -4.05
CA VAL A 119 -20.26 -5.01 -4.42
C VAL A 119 -21.41 -5.86 -4.93
N ASP A 120 -21.31 -7.18 -4.89
CA ASP A 120 -22.41 -8.07 -5.23
C ASP A 120 -23.26 -8.39 -4.00
N PRO A 121 -24.51 -7.90 -3.91
CA PRO A 121 -25.38 -8.18 -2.76
C PRO A 121 -25.66 -9.66 -2.52
N GLN A 122 -25.41 -10.55 -3.50
CA GLN A 122 -25.56 -11.98 -3.35
C GLN A 122 -24.28 -12.68 -2.87
N SER A 123 -23.16 -11.95 -2.83
CA SER A 123 -21.90 -12.50 -2.34
C SER A 123 -21.89 -12.60 -0.80
N PRO A 124 -21.41 -13.72 -0.23
CA PRO A 124 -21.14 -13.79 1.20
C PRO A 124 -20.13 -12.74 1.69
N ASP A 125 -19.26 -12.24 0.78
CA ASP A 125 -18.25 -11.23 1.06
C ASP A 125 -18.67 -9.82 0.57
N TYR A 126 -20.00 -9.59 0.39
CA TYR A 126 -20.49 -8.24 0.18
C TYR A 126 -20.06 -7.33 1.30
N LEU A 127 -19.34 -6.26 0.96
CA LEU A 127 -18.81 -5.33 1.94
C LEU A 127 -19.89 -4.41 2.51
N LEU A 128 -19.61 -3.85 3.66
CA LEU A 128 -20.51 -2.93 4.34
C LEU A 128 -20.43 -1.54 3.70
N TRP A 129 -21.45 -1.15 2.92
CA TRP A 129 -21.50 0.14 2.22
C TRP A 129 -22.41 1.18 2.91
N GLU A 130 -23.08 0.80 3.99
CA GLU A 130 -23.98 1.66 4.75
C GLU A 130 -23.72 1.48 6.25
N GLY A 131 -24.01 2.52 7.04
CA GLY A 131 -23.96 2.48 8.51
C GLY A 131 -22.79 3.27 9.11
N PRO A 132 -21.77 2.63 9.68
CA PRO A 132 -20.69 3.34 10.39
C PRO A 132 -19.92 4.31 9.50
N THR A 133 -19.54 5.46 10.03
CA THR A 133 -18.80 6.48 9.28
C THR A 133 -17.44 5.99 8.78
N GLN A 134 -16.85 4.98 9.43
CA GLN A 134 -15.58 4.36 9.05
C GLN A 134 -15.58 3.86 7.59
N ILE A 135 -16.71 3.42 7.06
CA ILE A 135 -16.80 2.95 5.67
C ILE A 135 -16.36 3.99 4.64
N LEU A 136 -16.53 5.28 4.92
CA LEU A 136 -16.05 6.36 4.04
C LEU A 136 -14.53 6.33 3.92
N VAL A 137 -13.85 6.04 5.02
CA VAL A 137 -12.38 5.94 5.06
C VAL A 137 -11.91 4.83 4.13
N ASP A 138 -12.47 3.63 4.30
CA ASP A 138 -11.96 2.44 3.65
C ASP A 138 -12.43 2.34 2.19
N ALA A 139 -13.61 2.89 1.87
CA ALA A 139 -14.06 3.08 0.49
C ALA A 139 -13.16 4.04 -0.30
N ALA A 140 -12.59 5.06 0.36
CA ALA A 140 -11.65 5.98 -0.28
C ALA A 140 -10.38 5.25 -0.76
N TYR A 141 -9.88 4.26 -0.03
CA TYR A 141 -8.76 3.43 -0.48
C TYR A 141 -9.13 2.53 -1.68
N ILE A 142 -10.37 2.05 -1.75
CA ILE A 142 -10.84 1.33 -2.95
C ILE A 142 -10.84 2.29 -4.16
N ALA A 143 -11.35 3.51 -4.00
CA ALA A 143 -11.33 4.52 -5.06
C ALA A 143 -9.90 4.89 -5.48
N GLU A 144 -8.98 5.04 -4.51
CA GLU A 144 -7.56 5.29 -4.73
C GLU A 144 -6.90 4.16 -5.53
N SER A 145 -7.23 2.90 -5.26
CA SER A 145 -6.71 1.76 -6.01
C SER A 145 -7.09 1.81 -7.49
N PHE A 146 -8.32 2.24 -7.79
CA PHE A 146 -8.80 2.43 -9.17
C PHE A 146 -8.08 3.60 -9.87
N LEU A 147 -7.76 4.67 -9.14
CA LEU A 147 -7.01 5.80 -9.68
C LEU A 147 -5.53 5.46 -9.93
N ARG A 148 -4.92 4.69 -9.04
CA ARG A 148 -3.50 4.30 -9.12
C ARG A 148 -3.20 3.35 -10.27
N ALA A 149 -4.11 2.44 -10.57
CA ALA A 149 -3.91 1.38 -11.56
C ALA A 149 -5.18 1.08 -12.36
N PRO A 150 -5.75 2.05 -13.09
CA PRO A 150 -7.04 1.87 -13.76
C PRO A 150 -7.04 0.72 -14.76
N ASP A 151 -5.91 0.48 -15.44
CA ASP A 151 -5.79 -0.58 -16.46
C ASP A 151 -5.69 -1.99 -15.84
N ALA A 152 -5.22 -2.10 -14.61
CA ALA A 152 -5.12 -3.38 -13.90
C ALA A 152 -6.32 -3.64 -12.97
N THR A 153 -7.19 -2.67 -12.76
CA THR A 153 -8.34 -2.74 -11.85
C THR A 153 -9.64 -2.34 -12.55
N TRP A 154 -10.02 -1.07 -12.48
CA TRP A 154 -11.32 -0.54 -12.92
C TRP A 154 -11.73 -0.97 -14.32
N LYS A 155 -10.82 -0.84 -15.30
CA LYS A 155 -11.13 -1.11 -16.72
C LYS A 155 -11.37 -2.60 -17.01
N LEU A 156 -10.90 -3.50 -16.16
CA LEU A 156 -11.08 -4.94 -16.28
C LEU A 156 -12.38 -5.44 -15.63
N LEU A 157 -13.06 -4.60 -14.85
CA LEU A 157 -14.34 -4.96 -14.26
C LEU A 157 -15.45 -4.91 -15.33
N ASP A 158 -16.43 -5.82 -15.20
CA ASP A 158 -17.64 -5.80 -16.02
C ASP A 158 -18.52 -4.60 -15.68
N GLU A 159 -19.45 -4.27 -16.57
CA GLU A 159 -20.29 -3.09 -16.45
C GLU A 159 -21.18 -3.13 -15.21
N VAL A 160 -21.73 -4.29 -14.87
CA VAL A 160 -22.59 -4.45 -13.68
C VAL A 160 -21.79 -4.13 -12.41
N THR A 161 -20.59 -4.65 -12.31
CA THR A 161 -19.70 -4.39 -11.18
C THR A 161 -19.32 -2.90 -11.09
N ARG A 162 -18.99 -2.27 -12.23
CA ARG A 162 -18.69 -0.83 -12.26
C ARG A 162 -19.87 0.01 -11.82
N GLN A 163 -21.07 -0.28 -12.30
CA GLN A 163 -22.28 0.46 -11.91
C GLN A 163 -22.58 0.29 -10.41
N ARG A 164 -22.39 -0.90 -9.85
CA ARG A 164 -22.54 -1.10 -8.41
C ARG A 164 -21.55 -0.25 -7.60
N TYR A 165 -20.27 -0.17 -7.98
CA TYR A 165 -19.31 0.73 -7.32
C TYR A 165 -19.71 2.18 -7.41
N ILE A 166 -20.17 2.66 -8.58
CA ILE A 166 -20.66 4.03 -8.76
C ILE A 166 -21.79 4.33 -7.78
N GLN A 167 -22.77 3.42 -7.66
CA GLN A 167 -23.87 3.58 -6.71
C GLN A 167 -23.39 3.55 -5.25
N CYS A 168 -22.50 2.64 -4.90
CA CYS A 168 -21.90 2.56 -3.57
C CYS A 168 -21.19 3.87 -3.21
N PHE A 169 -20.31 4.39 -4.06
CA PHE A 169 -19.62 5.65 -3.80
C PHE A 169 -20.58 6.84 -3.69
N LYS A 170 -21.59 6.93 -4.55
CA LYS A 170 -22.63 7.97 -4.44
C LYS A 170 -23.45 7.83 -3.15
N GLY A 171 -23.72 6.59 -2.71
CA GLY A 171 -24.40 6.31 -1.44
C GLY A 171 -23.66 6.84 -0.21
N LEU A 172 -22.33 6.88 -0.24
CA LEU A 172 -21.51 7.41 0.86
C LEU A 172 -21.68 8.93 1.09
N ARG A 173 -22.37 9.63 0.17
CA ARG A 173 -22.63 11.08 0.30
C ARG A 173 -23.43 11.46 1.54
N ILE A 174 -24.15 10.54 2.14
CA ILE A 174 -24.88 10.75 3.38
C ILE A 174 -23.93 10.90 4.60
N ILE A 175 -22.72 10.36 4.52
CA ILE A 175 -21.76 10.38 5.63
C ILE A 175 -21.11 11.76 5.68
N ARG A 176 -21.19 12.40 6.84
CA ARG A 176 -20.45 13.63 7.12
C ARG A 176 -19.03 13.28 7.53
N PRO A 177 -18.02 13.71 6.77
CA PRO A 177 -16.64 13.55 7.19
C PRO A 177 -16.35 14.43 8.40
N ALA A 178 -15.47 13.98 9.29
CA ALA A 178 -14.91 14.83 10.33
C ALA A 178 -14.13 15.99 9.69
N TYR A 179 -14.08 17.13 10.39
CA TYR A 179 -13.45 18.35 9.85
C TYR A 179 -11.92 18.32 10.06
N ASN A 180 -11.29 17.35 9.41
CA ASN A 180 -9.85 17.07 9.43
C ASN A 180 -9.45 16.32 8.14
N ASN A 181 -8.44 15.43 8.19
CA ASN A 181 -8.04 14.60 7.04
C ASN A 181 -9.21 13.82 6.40
N TRP A 182 -10.31 13.60 7.10
CA TRP A 182 -11.49 12.91 6.56
C TRP A 182 -12.13 13.61 5.37
N LEU A 183 -11.91 14.91 5.22
CA LEU A 183 -12.30 15.61 4.00
C LEU A 183 -11.66 15.01 2.75
N LEU A 184 -10.44 14.46 2.88
CA LEU A 184 -9.76 13.78 1.78
C LEU A 184 -10.40 12.44 1.42
N PHE A 185 -10.92 11.69 2.38
CA PHE A 185 -11.63 10.45 2.06
C PHE A 185 -12.88 10.73 1.23
N ARG A 186 -13.66 11.75 1.62
CA ARG A 186 -14.78 12.21 0.82
C ARG A 186 -14.34 12.68 -0.58
N ALA A 187 -13.30 13.49 -0.63
CA ALA A 187 -12.80 14.02 -1.89
C ALA A 187 -12.20 12.92 -2.80
N MET A 188 -11.62 11.86 -2.25
CA MET A 188 -11.05 10.75 -3.02
C MET A 188 -12.15 9.97 -3.77
N THR A 189 -13.25 9.65 -3.12
CA THR A 189 -14.39 9.00 -3.78
C THR A 189 -15.00 9.89 -4.88
N GLU A 190 -15.11 11.19 -4.64
CA GLU A 190 -15.62 12.13 -5.63
C GLU A 190 -14.61 12.39 -6.77
N ALA A 191 -13.30 12.40 -6.47
CA ALA A 191 -12.26 12.51 -7.49
C ALA A 191 -12.29 11.28 -8.41
N PHE A 192 -12.49 10.07 -7.86
CA PHE A 192 -12.66 8.88 -8.66
C PHE A 192 -13.89 9.00 -9.59
N LEU A 193 -15.08 9.37 -9.06
CA LEU A 193 -16.27 9.58 -9.87
C LEU A 193 -16.03 10.63 -10.97
N LEU A 194 -15.38 11.75 -10.64
CA LEU A 194 -14.98 12.77 -11.61
C LEU A 194 -14.05 12.18 -12.69
N SER A 195 -13.11 11.31 -12.31
CA SER A 195 -12.12 10.73 -13.22
C SER A 195 -12.75 9.88 -14.32
N ILE A 196 -13.82 9.17 -13.99
CA ILE A 196 -14.54 8.30 -14.94
C ILE A 196 -15.67 9.00 -15.69
N GLY A 197 -15.88 10.29 -15.43
CA GLY A 197 -16.90 11.09 -16.11
C GLY A 197 -18.28 11.06 -15.46
N GLU A 198 -18.39 10.50 -14.26
CA GLU A 198 -19.61 10.50 -13.47
C GLU A 198 -19.83 11.86 -12.79
N GLU A 199 -21.09 12.10 -12.40
CA GLU A 199 -21.42 13.27 -11.59
C GLU A 199 -20.72 13.19 -10.24
N ALA A 200 -19.80 14.13 -9.99
CA ALA A 200 -19.07 14.27 -8.75
C ALA A 200 -19.63 15.44 -7.91
N ASP A 201 -19.58 15.28 -6.58
CA ASP A 201 -19.86 16.38 -5.65
C ASP A 201 -18.72 17.40 -5.68
N ARG A 202 -18.89 18.39 -6.57
CA ARG A 202 -17.90 19.46 -6.78
C ARG A 202 -17.70 20.33 -5.54
N PHE A 203 -18.71 20.48 -4.70
CA PHE A 203 -18.60 21.24 -3.45
C PHE A 203 -17.71 20.51 -2.45
N ALA A 204 -17.90 19.20 -2.27
CA ALA A 204 -17.04 18.39 -1.40
C ALA A 204 -15.57 18.42 -1.85
N LEU A 205 -15.30 18.30 -3.16
CA LEU A 205 -13.96 18.47 -3.72
C LEU A 205 -13.39 19.86 -3.41
N THR A 206 -14.17 20.92 -3.65
CA THR A 206 -13.73 22.31 -3.40
C THR A 206 -13.39 22.52 -1.93
N VAL A 207 -14.25 22.06 -1.02
CA VAL A 207 -14.02 22.20 0.43
C VAL A 207 -12.74 21.48 0.83
N ALA A 208 -12.55 20.23 0.41
CA ALA A 208 -11.38 19.45 0.77
C ALA A 208 -10.09 20.12 0.27
N VAL A 209 -10.00 20.46 -1.02
CA VAL A 209 -8.75 21.01 -1.59
C VAL A 209 -8.42 22.39 -1.02
N ASN A 210 -9.42 23.21 -0.72
CA ASN A 210 -9.21 24.52 -0.10
C ASN A 210 -8.76 24.37 1.36
N LYS A 211 -9.44 23.53 2.15
CA LYS A 211 -9.12 23.37 3.57
C LYS A 211 -7.73 22.75 3.77
N LEU A 212 -7.36 21.76 2.99
CA LEU A 212 -6.01 21.21 3.06
C LEU A 212 -4.96 22.29 2.69
N ASN A 213 -5.23 23.15 1.70
CA ASN A 213 -4.29 24.24 1.41
C ASN A 213 -4.22 25.27 2.56
N GLU A 214 -5.34 25.60 3.19
CA GLU A 214 -5.38 26.49 4.37
C GLU A 214 -4.64 25.90 5.58
N TRP A 215 -4.69 24.59 5.76
CA TRP A 215 -4.04 23.87 6.86
C TRP A 215 -2.56 23.57 6.60
N TYR A 216 -2.01 23.99 5.47
CA TYR A 216 -0.57 23.89 5.26
C TYR A 216 0.15 24.89 6.19
N LEU A 217 1.11 24.37 6.95
CA LEU A 217 1.89 25.17 7.89
C LEU A 217 3.22 25.63 7.26
N SER A 218 4.20 24.75 7.27
CA SER A 218 5.51 24.97 6.69
C SER A 218 6.25 23.62 6.58
N ASP A 219 7.41 23.61 5.93
CA ASP A 219 8.32 22.47 5.87
C ASP A 219 7.70 21.12 5.50
N GLY A 220 6.64 21.16 4.72
CA GLY A 220 5.91 19.98 4.30
C GLY A 220 4.83 19.50 5.27
N TRP A 221 4.59 20.18 6.37
CA TRP A 221 3.60 19.80 7.35
C TRP A 221 2.24 20.45 7.10
N TYR A 222 1.20 19.65 7.22
CA TYR A 222 -0.19 20.09 7.30
C TYR A 222 -0.73 19.88 8.70
N SER A 223 -1.57 20.80 9.16
CA SER A 223 -2.44 20.53 10.29
C SER A 223 -3.50 19.51 9.90
N ASP A 224 -3.86 18.63 10.83
CA ASP A 224 -4.95 17.66 10.63
C ASP A 224 -6.28 18.23 11.15
N GLY A 225 -6.75 19.26 10.48
CA GLY A 225 -7.87 20.08 10.90
C GLY A 225 -7.42 21.42 11.49
N PRO A 226 -8.29 22.12 12.25
CA PRO A 226 -7.99 23.45 12.80
C PRO A 226 -6.80 23.45 13.78
N GLU A 227 -6.54 22.31 14.44
CA GLU A 227 -5.50 22.19 15.44
C GLU A 227 -4.38 21.27 14.94
N PHE A 228 -3.14 21.70 15.15
CA PHE A 228 -1.97 20.89 14.77
C PHE A 228 -1.79 19.71 15.73
N ALA A 229 -1.63 18.52 15.15
CA ALA A 229 -1.19 17.32 15.83
C ALA A 229 0.08 16.79 15.21
N LEU A 230 1.13 16.59 16.03
CA LEU A 230 2.34 15.92 15.56
C LEU A 230 2.09 14.42 15.50
N ASP A 231 1.75 13.94 14.32
CA ASP A 231 1.50 12.53 14.05
C ASP A 231 1.86 12.16 12.61
N TYR A 232 1.73 10.89 12.26
CA TYR A 232 2.03 10.39 10.92
C TYR A 232 0.87 10.52 9.90
N TYR A 233 -0.23 11.22 10.24
CA TYR A 233 -1.34 11.38 9.28
C TYR A 233 -0.95 12.19 8.05
N ASN A 234 0.07 13.04 8.13
CA ASN A 234 0.67 13.65 6.94
C ASN A 234 1.16 12.59 5.94
N SER A 235 1.65 11.44 6.42
CA SER A 235 2.12 10.34 5.59
C SER A 235 1.05 9.30 5.27
N TYR A 236 0.21 8.95 6.26
CA TYR A 236 -0.83 7.93 6.05
C TYR A 236 -1.90 8.35 5.05
N VAL A 237 -2.27 9.65 5.04
CA VAL A 237 -3.45 10.15 4.34
C VAL A 237 -3.18 11.45 3.60
N ILE A 238 -2.68 12.50 4.30
CA ILE A 238 -2.79 13.87 3.82
C ILE A 238 -2.02 14.06 2.51
N HIS A 239 -0.72 13.84 2.49
CA HIS A 239 0.07 14.03 1.28
C HIS A 239 -0.34 13.08 0.15
N PRO A 240 -0.46 11.75 0.36
CA PRO A 240 -0.79 10.83 -0.71
C PRO A 240 -2.12 11.20 -1.39
N MET A 241 -3.19 11.26 -0.62
CA MET A 241 -4.51 11.51 -1.18
C MET A 241 -4.65 12.92 -1.74
N TYR A 242 -4.05 13.93 -1.09
CA TYR A 242 -4.14 15.31 -1.57
C TYR A 242 -3.50 15.47 -2.94
N VAL A 243 -2.30 14.93 -3.14
CA VAL A 243 -1.61 15.00 -4.43
C VAL A 243 -2.40 14.24 -5.52
N GLU A 244 -2.89 13.04 -5.22
CA GLU A 244 -3.63 12.21 -6.18
C GLU A 244 -5.00 12.85 -6.55
N ILE A 245 -5.69 13.46 -5.59
CA ILE A 245 -6.91 14.25 -5.86
C ILE A 245 -6.60 15.45 -6.77
N LEU A 246 -5.52 16.18 -6.50
CA LEU A 246 -5.12 17.32 -7.32
C LEU A 246 -4.71 16.91 -8.75
N GLU A 247 -4.15 15.72 -8.95
CA GLU A 247 -3.89 15.17 -10.29
C GLU A 247 -5.19 14.98 -11.08
N VAL A 248 -6.19 14.38 -10.45
CA VAL A 248 -7.51 14.22 -11.08
C VAL A 248 -8.13 15.58 -11.39
N CYS A 249 -8.10 16.50 -10.43
CA CYS A 249 -8.59 17.87 -10.63
C CYS A 249 -7.92 18.54 -11.83
N LYS A 250 -6.59 18.45 -11.91
CA LYS A 250 -5.81 18.98 -13.06
C LYS A 250 -6.24 18.33 -14.37
N ALA A 251 -6.33 17.00 -14.43
CA ALA A 251 -6.69 16.25 -15.64
C ALA A 251 -8.12 16.61 -16.11
N LYS A 252 -9.04 16.89 -15.19
CA LYS A 252 -10.43 17.25 -15.46
C LYS A 252 -10.67 18.76 -15.48
N LYS A 253 -9.62 19.58 -15.49
CA LYS A 253 -9.70 21.05 -15.51
C LYS A 253 -10.56 21.63 -14.37
N PHE A 254 -10.52 20.99 -13.22
CA PHE A 254 -11.16 21.49 -12.00
C PHE A 254 -10.22 22.49 -11.32
N LEU A 255 -10.72 23.67 -10.99
CA LEU A 255 -9.91 24.71 -10.36
C LEU A 255 -9.58 24.37 -8.91
N THR A 256 -8.31 24.54 -8.55
CA THR A 256 -7.78 24.29 -7.21
C THR A 256 -6.96 25.49 -6.73
N PRO A 257 -6.88 25.74 -5.41
CA PRO A 257 -6.11 26.86 -4.85
C PRO A 257 -4.60 26.66 -4.94
N VAL A 258 -4.16 25.43 -5.19
CA VAL A 258 -2.76 25.05 -5.27
C VAL A 258 -2.52 24.14 -6.47
N SER A 259 -1.40 24.30 -7.13
CA SER A 259 -1.03 23.41 -8.23
C SER A 259 -0.56 22.03 -7.69
N THR A 260 -0.76 21.00 -8.50
CA THR A 260 -0.22 19.65 -8.20
C THR A 260 1.30 19.68 -7.97
N VAL A 261 2.03 20.49 -8.75
CA VAL A 261 3.50 20.64 -8.61
C VAL A 261 3.85 21.17 -7.22
N LEU A 262 3.17 22.21 -6.74
CA LEU A 262 3.43 22.75 -5.40
C LEU A 262 3.12 21.72 -4.30
N ALA A 263 2.02 20.99 -4.42
CA ALA A 263 1.68 19.94 -3.46
C ALA A 263 2.74 18.82 -3.45
N ILE A 264 3.26 18.42 -4.60
CA ILE A 264 4.38 17.47 -4.71
C ILE A 264 5.64 18.05 -4.04
N CYS A 265 5.99 19.31 -4.26
CA CYS A 265 7.13 19.95 -3.60
C CYS A 265 6.98 19.94 -2.07
N ARG A 266 5.78 20.19 -1.55
CA ARG A 266 5.49 20.09 -0.11
C ARG A 266 5.68 18.67 0.41
N MET A 267 5.21 17.66 -0.32
CA MET A 267 5.42 16.25 0.02
C MET A 267 6.90 15.86 -0.02
N GLN A 268 7.64 16.33 -1.02
CA GLN A 268 9.10 16.08 -1.10
C GLN A 268 9.83 16.70 0.09
N ARG A 269 9.45 17.91 0.51
CA ARG A 269 10.03 18.53 1.71
C ARG A 269 9.73 17.71 2.97
N PHE A 270 8.51 17.21 3.12
CA PHE A 270 8.13 16.30 4.19
C PHE A 270 8.92 14.98 4.16
N ASN A 271 9.19 14.44 2.98
CA ASN A 271 9.95 13.20 2.81
C ASN A 271 11.39 13.30 3.31
N VAL A 272 12.04 14.46 3.18
CA VAL A 272 13.38 14.69 3.77
C VAL A 272 13.33 14.51 5.29
N PHE A 273 12.27 15.01 5.93
CA PHE A 273 12.08 14.84 7.36
C PHE A 273 11.81 13.40 7.75
N ILE A 274 10.88 12.74 7.05
CA ILE A 274 10.47 11.37 7.36
C ILE A 274 11.61 10.37 7.19
N GLU A 275 12.44 10.50 6.15
CA GLU A 275 13.59 9.62 5.97
C GLU A 275 14.59 9.76 7.13
N ARG A 276 14.85 10.98 7.59
CA ARG A 276 15.78 11.25 8.70
C ARG A 276 15.30 10.77 10.06
N LEU A 277 14.03 10.44 10.22
CA LEU A 277 13.51 9.81 11.44
C LEU A 277 13.90 8.33 11.54
N ILE A 278 14.30 7.70 10.43
CA ILE A 278 14.71 6.30 10.44
C ILE A 278 16.16 6.21 10.92
N SER A 279 16.38 5.51 12.04
CA SER A 279 17.72 5.24 12.53
C SER A 279 18.45 4.23 11.61
N PRO A 280 19.79 4.13 11.71
CA PRO A 280 20.55 3.10 11.00
C PRO A 280 20.08 1.68 11.29
N GLU A 281 19.53 1.43 12.47
CA GLU A 281 18.98 0.14 12.91
C GLU A 281 17.55 -0.11 12.40
N GLY A 282 16.93 0.87 11.72
CA GLY A 282 15.56 0.77 11.19
C GLY A 282 14.47 1.02 12.22
N THR A 283 14.79 1.69 13.34
CA THR A 283 13.78 2.18 14.28
C THR A 283 13.38 3.61 13.93
N TYR A 284 12.23 4.04 14.40
CA TYR A 284 11.76 5.42 14.25
C TYR A 284 10.86 5.82 15.43
N PRO A 285 10.70 7.12 15.71
CA PRO A 285 9.95 7.59 16.86
C PRO A 285 8.46 7.20 16.75
N ALA A 286 7.92 6.60 17.80
CA ALA A 286 6.49 6.36 17.94
C ALA A 286 5.84 7.59 18.57
N PHE A 287 5.18 8.42 17.78
CA PHE A 287 4.46 9.59 18.27
C PHE A 287 3.09 9.75 17.58
N GLY A 288 2.20 10.48 18.23
CA GLY A 288 0.86 10.71 17.72
C GLY A 288 -0.06 9.50 17.95
N ARG A 289 -1.00 9.31 17.03
CA ARG A 289 -2.05 8.28 17.07
C ARG A 289 -1.88 7.30 15.91
N SER A 290 -2.59 6.18 15.98
CA SER A 290 -2.64 5.18 14.91
C SER A 290 -1.26 4.59 14.55
N VAL A 291 -0.36 4.50 15.53
CA VAL A 291 1.01 3.98 15.35
C VAL A 291 1.03 2.53 14.87
N ILE A 292 -0.08 1.81 15.04
CA ILE A 292 -0.27 0.46 14.52
C ILE A 292 -0.17 0.38 12.98
N TYR A 293 -0.31 1.48 12.26
CA TYR A 293 -0.10 1.51 10.81
C TYR A 293 1.37 1.38 10.40
N ARG A 294 2.28 1.43 11.38
CA ARG A 294 3.71 1.06 11.24
C ARG A 294 4.34 1.63 9.97
N MET A 295 4.67 0.80 8.99
CA MET A 295 5.30 1.24 7.74
C MET A 295 4.48 2.26 6.93
N GLY A 296 3.20 2.42 7.20
CA GLY A 296 2.40 3.50 6.62
C GLY A 296 2.96 4.89 6.90
N ALA A 297 3.75 5.06 7.98
CA ALA A 297 4.51 6.28 8.25
C ALA A 297 5.43 6.70 7.10
N PHE A 298 5.80 5.79 6.21
CA PHE A 298 6.71 6.02 5.09
C PHE A 298 6.02 5.96 3.73
N GLN A 299 4.69 6.00 3.69
CA GLN A 299 3.92 5.94 2.44
C GLN A 299 4.30 7.04 1.46
N THR A 300 4.60 8.24 1.93
CA THR A 300 5.03 9.37 1.09
C THR A 300 6.38 9.13 0.43
N LEU A 301 7.33 8.48 1.11
CA LEU A 301 8.61 8.08 0.53
C LEU A 301 8.41 7.05 -0.58
N ALA A 302 7.57 6.05 -0.35
CA ALA A 302 7.23 5.03 -1.33
C ALA A 302 6.54 5.64 -2.56
N LEU A 303 5.55 6.51 -2.35
CA LEU A 303 4.81 7.19 -3.40
C LEU A 303 5.72 8.10 -4.24
N ALA A 304 6.60 8.88 -3.60
CA ALA A 304 7.55 9.72 -4.29
C ALA A 304 8.54 8.88 -5.11
N SER A 305 9.10 7.82 -4.55
CA SER A 305 10.01 6.91 -5.26
C SER A 305 9.36 6.28 -6.51
N TRP A 306 8.08 5.96 -6.42
CA TRP A 306 7.35 5.35 -7.52
C TRP A 306 6.96 6.37 -8.61
N LYS A 307 6.43 7.55 -8.23
CA LYS A 307 5.66 8.37 -9.17
C LYS A 307 6.20 9.78 -9.40
N TYR A 308 6.82 10.39 -8.40
CA TYR A 308 7.16 11.83 -8.44
C TYR A 308 8.65 12.13 -8.37
N GLY A 309 9.48 11.13 -8.13
CA GLY A 309 10.89 11.28 -7.80
C GLY A 309 11.13 11.68 -6.36
N LEU A 310 12.31 11.34 -5.86
CA LEU A 310 12.75 11.71 -4.51
C LEU A 310 13.25 13.17 -4.50
N PRO A 311 13.17 13.85 -3.35
CA PRO A 311 13.73 15.19 -3.20
C PRO A 311 15.26 15.18 -3.34
N GLU A 312 15.82 16.33 -3.67
CA GLU A 312 17.27 16.54 -3.66
C GLU A 312 17.87 16.12 -2.30
N GLY A 313 18.98 15.41 -2.33
CA GLY A 313 19.67 14.89 -1.16
C GLY A 313 19.19 13.53 -0.65
N LEU A 314 18.16 12.93 -1.26
CA LEU A 314 17.76 11.53 -1.02
C LEU A 314 17.99 10.68 -2.27
N SER A 315 18.80 9.64 -2.16
CA SER A 315 18.98 8.67 -3.24
C SER A 315 18.02 7.48 -3.13
N ASN A 316 17.70 6.87 -4.26
CA ASN A 316 16.88 5.65 -4.27
C ASN A 316 17.51 4.52 -3.44
N GLY A 317 18.83 4.40 -3.45
CA GLY A 317 19.56 3.40 -2.66
C GLY A 317 19.42 3.63 -1.16
N GLN A 318 19.52 4.88 -0.72
CA GLN A 318 19.36 5.29 0.67
C GLN A 318 17.94 4.98 1.18
N VAL A 319 16.93 5.46 0.47
CA VAL A 319 15.51 5.22 0.84
C VAL A 319 15.20 3.72 0.83
N ARG A 320 15.64 2.98 -0.19
CA ARG A 320 15.46 1.53 -0.25
C ARG A 320 16.09 0.83 0.95
N SER A 321 17.33 1.17 1.31
CA SER A 321 18.03 0.58 2.46
C SER A 321 17.31 0.86 3.77
N ALA A 322 16.90 2.11 3.99
CA ALA A 322 16.16 2.52 5.18
C ALA A 322 14.83 1.76 5.31
N LEU A 323 14.01 1.76 4.24
CA LEU A 323 12.72 1.07 4.25
C LEU A 323 12.86 -0.46 4.38
N SER A 324 13.89 -1.07 3.76
CA SER A 324 14.16 -2.51 3.92
C SER A 324 14.53 -2.86 5.35
N THR A 325 15.26 -1.99 6.04
CA THR A 325 15.62 -2.22 7.44
C THR A 325 14.41 -2.09 8.35
N VAL A 326 13.58 -1.07 8.15
CA VAL A 326 12.29 -0.95 8.87
C VAL A 326 11.40 -2.17 8.64
N MET A 327 11.26 -2.60 7.38
CA MET A 327 10.45 -3.77 7.04
C MET A 327 10.91 -5.03 7.78
N ARG A 328 12.22 -5.31 7.79
CA ARG A 328 12.77 -6.47 8.50
C ARG A 328 12.49 -6.44 10.00
N ASN A 329 12.48 -5.24 10.60
CA ASN A 329 12.15 -5.09 12.02
C ASN A 329 10.67 -5.23 12.33
N MET A 330 9.80 -4.83 11.38
CA MET A 330 8.35 -4.80 11.58
C MET A 330 7.67 -6.14 11.33
N PHE A 331 8.26 -6.98 10.47
CA PHE A 331 7.70 -8.27 10.11
C PHE A 331 8.62 -9.38 10.59
N SER A 332 8.05 -10.37 11.25
CA SER A 332 8.76 -11.62 11.56
C SER A 332 9.19 -12.32 10.28
N ILE A 333 10.06 -13.32 10.39
CA ILE A 333 10.48 -14.18 9.29
C ILE A 333 9.26 -14.77 8.54
N GLU A 334 8.15 -14.98 9.24
CA GLU A 334 6.90 -15.50 8.69
C GLU A 334 6.02 -14.44 8.03
N GLY A 335 6.38 -13.16 8.15
CA GLY A 335 5.65 -12.05 7.52
C GLY A 335 4.33 -11.70 8.20
N ASN A 336 4.23 -11.92 9.49
CA ASN A 336 3.08 -11.53 10.31
C ASN A 336 3.45 -10.42 11.30
N PHE A 337 2.43 -9.82 11.90
CA PHE A 337 2.55 -8.84 12.99
C PHE A 337 2.37 -9.55 14.33
N ASP A 338 3.28 -10.46 14.66
CA ASP A 338 3.19 -11.11 15.96
C ASP A 338 3.53 -10.17 17.12
N ASP A 339 3.20 -10.57 18.32
CA ASP A 339 3.28 -9.74 19.53
C ASP A 339 4.71 -9.38 19.97
N LYS A 340 5.71 -9.83 19.25
CA LYS A 340 7.10 -9.56 19.60
C LYS A 340 7.64 -8.27 18.95
N ASN A 341 6.80 -7.59 18.15
CA ASN A 341 7.18 -6.38 17.42
C ASN A 341 6.46 -5.15 17.94
#